data_529bedbb83bd8cbb38262eb340d9373f
#
_entry.id   529bedbb83bd8cbb38262eb340d9373f
#
_cell.length_a   1.000
_cell.length_b   1.000
_cell.length_c   1.000
_cell.angle_alpha   90.00
_cell.angle_beta   90.00
_cell.angle_gamma   90.00
#
_symmetry.space_group_name_H-M   'P 1'
#
loop_
_entity.id
_entity.type
_entity.pdbx_description
1 polymer ?
#
loop_
_entity_poly.entity_id
_entity_poly.type
_entity_poly.pdbx_seq_one_letter_code
_entity_poly.pdbx_strand_id
1 'polypeptide(L)'
;GLPITHGDEISVMILGNSMDFKITKATPKGVVKIDRTTILKISAETAVDRKVRVTYEEVGGLRQEVKAMRDIVELPLRHPELFTRLGIEPHSGILLYGPPGCGKTLLAKVLASESEANMFLINGPEIMNKYYGETEAKIREIFKEAKDNSPSIIFIDEIDAIAPKREEAYGDVEKRVVAQLLALMDGLTDRGNVIVLGATNRPEGVDPALRRPGRFDREFEISVPNEDGRLEILLIHTRGMPVSDDVDLK
;
A
#
# COMPACT_ATOMS: atom_id res chain seq x y z
N GLY A 1 8.87 -38.44 -5.08
CA GLY A 1 8.70 -37.01 -4.81
C GLY A 1 7.27 -36.72 -4.39
N LEU A 2 7.08 -35.74 -3.57
CA LEU A 2 5.74 -35.27 -3.15
C LEU A 2 5.03 -34.63 -4.35
N PRO A 3 3.76 -34.94 -4.57
CA PRO A 3 2.94 -34.17 -5.51
C PRO A 3 2.69 -32.78 -4.93
N ILE A 4 2.79 -31.76 -5.75
CA ILE A 4 2.55 -30.37 -5.37
C ILE A 4 1.70 -29.68 -6.43
N THR A 5 0.94 -28.67 -5.97
CA THR A 5 0.13 -27.81 -6.84
C THR A 5 0.43 -26.32 -6.55
N HIS A 6 -0.09 -25.46 -7.40
CA HIS A 6 -0.10 -24.02 -7.11
C HIS A 6 -0.87 -23.75 -5.82
N GLY A 7 -0.26 -23.02 -4.90
CA GLY A 7 -0.84 -22.64 -3.60
C GLY A 7 -0.42 -23.53 -2.43
N ASP A 8 0.20 -24.68 -2.68
CA ASP A 8 0.70 -25.56 -1.61
C ASP A 8 1.85 -24.91 -0.82
N GLU A 9 1.91 -25.20 0.46
CA GLU A 9 2.99 -24.79 1.34
C GLU A 9 3.91 -25.97 1.63
N ILE A 10 5.21 -25.77 1.47
CA ILE A 10 6.24 -26.78 1.74
C ILE A 10 7.26 -26.24 2.71
N SER A 11 7.61 -27.03 3.72
CA SER A 11 8.69 -26.72 4.64
C SER A 11 10.00 -27.37 4.15
N VAL A 12 11.03 -26.57 3.95
CA VAL A 12 12.35 -27.03 3.51
C VAL A 12 13.38 -26.71 4.57
N MET A 13 14.22 -27.68 4.94
CA MET A 13 15.35 -27.45 5.82
C MET A 13 16.52 -26.87 5.03
N ILE A 14 16.92 -25.63 5.36
CA ILE A 14 18.08 -24.96 4.76
C ILE A 14 19.02 -24.56 5.89
N LEU A 15 20.26 -25.06 5.87
CA LEU A 15 21.32 -24.79 6.87
C LEU A 15 20.86 -25.02 8.32
N GLY A 16 20.02 -26.03 8.56
CA GLY A 16 19.54 -26.37 9.89
C GLY A 16 18.30 -25.63 10.39
N ASN A 17 17.79 -24.67 9.61
CA ASN A 17 16.55 -23.97 9.90
C ASN A 17 15.44 -24.46 8.96
N SER A 18 14.23 -24.68 9.51
CA SER A 18 13.03 -24.93 8.69
C SER A 18 12.51 -23.61 8.13
N MET A 19 12.37 -23.54 6.81
CA MET A 19 11.78 -22.39 6.12
C MET A 19 10.57 -22.87 5.32
N ASP A 20 9.47 -22.15 5.46
CA ASP A 20 8.22 -22.43 4.77
C ASP A 20 8.14 -21.65 3.45
N PHE A 21 7.86 -22.35 2.36
CA PHE A 21 7.74 -21.80 1.03
C PHE A 21 6.36 -22.09 0.48
N LYS A 22 5.74 -21.07 -0.13
CA LYS A 22 4.49 -21.21 -0.85
C LYS A 22 4.74 -21.32 -2.34
N ILE A 23 4.10 -22.28 -2.99
CA ILE A 23 4.26 -22.51 -4.43
C ILE A 23 3.39 -21.52 -5.20
N THR A 24 4.03 -20.53 -5.80
CA THR A 24 3.34 -19.46 -6.55
C THR A 24 3.17 -19.80 -8.04
N LYS A 25 4.04 -20.68 -8.59
CA LYS A 25 3.93 -21.11 -9.99
C LYS A 25 4.54 -22.49 -10.17
N ALA A 26 3.83 -23.35 -10.86
CA ALA A 26 4.32 -24.65 -11.31
C ALA A 26 4.24 -24.77 -12.84
N THR A 27 5.27 -25.33 -13.46
CA THR A 27 5.28 -25.61 -14.89
C THR A 27 5.71 -27.06 -15.10
N PRO A 28 4.86 -27.90 -15.73
CA PRO A 28 3.55 -27.60 -16.32
C PRO A 28 2.46 -27.25 -15.30
N LYS A 29 1.37 -26.63 -15.75
CA LYS A 29 0.22 -26.32 -14.87
C LYS A 29 -0.46 -27.60 -14.39
N GLY A 30 -0.90 -27.63 -13.13
CA GLY A 30 -1.60 -28.75 -12.50
C GLY A 30 -0.76 -29.40 -11.40
N VAL A 31 -1.08 -30.65 -11.07
CA VAL A 31 -0.30 -31.43 -10.09
C VAL A 31 1.02 -31.82 -10.70
N VAL A 32 2.11 -31.36 -10.12
CA VAL A 32 3.47 -31.71 -10.55
C VAL A 32 4.21 -32.45 -9.43
N LYS A 33 5.21 -33.24 -9.80
CA LYS A 33 6.02 -33.98 -8.83
C LYS A 33 7.42 -33.39 -8.80
N ILE A 34 7.90 -33.02 -7.62
CA ILE A 34 9.29 -32.58 -7.44
C ILE A 34 10.22 -33.78 -7.55
N ASP A 35 11.22 -33.70 -8.40
CA ASP A 35 12.29 -34.67 -8.54
C ASP A 35 13.67 -33.96 -8.51
N ARG A 36 14.74 -34.74 -8.71
CA ARG A 36 16.12 -34.22 -8.69
C ARG A 36 16.46 -33.28 -9.85
N THR A 37 15.62 -33.22 -10.89
CA THR A 37 15.82 -32.38 -12.06
C THR A 37 14.95 -31.11 -12.01
N THR A 38 14.12 -30.98 -10.98
CA THR A 38 13.24 -29.82 -10.77
C THR A 38 14.05 -28.58 -10.44
N ILE A 39 13.90 -27.53 -11.22
CA ILE A 39 14.51 -26.23 -10.94
C ILE A 39 13.59 -25.45 -10.02
N LEU A 40 14.03 -25.18 -8.80
CA LEU A 40 13.34 -24.30 -7.86
C LEU A 40 13.87 -22.88 -8.03
N LYS A 41 12.99 -21.94 -8.38
CA LYS A 41 13.30 -20.52 -8.33
C LYS A 41 12.69 -19.96 -7.06
N ILE A 42 13.50 -19.58 -6.11
CA ILE A 42 13.08 -18.91 -4.89
C ILE A 42 13.10 -17.42 -5.19
N SER A 43 11.94 -16.79 -5.19
CA SER A 43 11.82 -15.33 -5.12
C SER A 43 11.48 -14.98 -3.67
N ALA A 44 12.23 -14.07 -3.07
CA ALA A 44 11.74 -13.38 -1.89
C ALA A 44 10.61 -12.47 -2.38
N GLU A 45 9.39 -13.01 -2.46
CA GLU A 45 8.24 -12.12 -2.56
C GLU A 45 8.21 -11.33 -1.25
N THR A 46 8.55 -10.06 -1.33
CA THR A 46 8.03 -9.09 -0.37
C THR A 46 6.54 -9.37 -0.36
N ALA A 47 5.99 -9.69 0.81
CA ALA A 47 4.61 -10.09 0.93
C ALA A 47 3.74 -9.03 0.22
N VAL A 48 3.41 -9.30 -1.02
CA VAL A 48 2.22 -8.72 -1.63
C VAL A 48 1.11 -9.34 -0.80
N ASP A 49 0.59 -8.55 0.12
CA ASP A 49 -0.47 -8.95 1.03
C ASP A 49 -1.68 -9.31 0.15
N ARG A 50 -1.71 -10.58 -0.31
CA ARG A 50 -2.71 -11.07 -1.26
C ARG A 50 -4.05 -11.12 -0.56
N LYS A 51 -4.80 -10.00 -0.72
CA LYS A 51 -6.26 -9.99 -0.68
C LYS A 51 -6.88 -10.55 0.60
N VAL A 52 -6.66 -9.91 1.72
CA VAL A 52 -7.80 -9.67 2.59
C VAL A 52 -8.69 -8.73 1.78
N ARG A 53 -9.81 -9.23 1.25
CA ARG A 53 -10.79 -8.40 0.55
C ARG A 53 -11.47 -7.51 1.58
N VAL A 54 -10.83 -6.41 1.87
CA VAL A 54 -11.39 -5.34 2.71
C VAL A 54 -12.28 -4.53 1.79
N THR A 55 -13.53 -4.34 2.17
CA THR A 55 -14.51 -3.58 1.40
C THR A 55 -14.80 -2.23 2.07
N TYR A 56 -15.43 -1.31 1.34
CA TYR A 56 -15.88 -0.05 1.92
C TYR A 56 -16.84 -0.21 3.11
N GLU A 57 -17.50 -1.36 3.23
CA GLU A 57 -18.38 -1.68 4.36
C GLU A 57 -17.64 -1.87 5.69
N GLU A 58 -16.32 -2.04 5.64
CA GLU A 58 -15.45 -2.17 6.82
C GLU A 58 -14.90 -0.82 7.30
N VAL A 59 -15.23 0.27 6.58
CA VAL A 59 -14.78 1.62 6.92
C VAL A 59 -15.95 2.40 7.50
N GLY A 60 -15.94 2.61 8.83
CA GLY A 60 -16.91 3.46 9.52
C GLY A 60 -16.38 4.88 9.72
N GLY A 61 -17.28 5.86 9.66
CA GLY A 61 -17.00 7.26 10.02
C GLY A 61 -16.20 8.06 8.99
N LEU A 62 -15.92 7.52 7.78
CA LEU A 62 -15.14 8.18 6.73
C LEU A 62 -15.88 8.23 5.39
N ARG A 63 -17.21 8.40 5.42
CA ARG A 63 -18.04 8.34 4.20
C ARG A 63 -17.69 9.39 3.16
N GLN A 64 -17.35 10.61 3.59
CA GLN A 64 -17.00 11.70 2.69
C GLN A 64 -15.62 11.48 2.08
N GLU A 65 -14.65 11.08 2.90
CA GLU A 65 -13.28 10.76 2.50
C GLU A 65 -13.28 9.58 1.51
N VAL A 66 -14.00 8.50 1.82
CA VAL A 66 -14.18 7.36 0.93
C VAL A 66 -14.74 7.78 -0.42
N LYS A 67 -15.81 8.60 -0.43
CA LYS A 67 -16.42 9.08 -1.68
C LYS A 67 -15.41 9.88 -2.50
N ALA A 68 -14.73 10.84 -1.88
CA ALA A 68 -13.73 11.67 -2.57
C ALA A 68 -12.55 10.82 -3.10
N MET A 69 -12.09 9.84 -2.32
CA MET A 69 -11.00 8.95 -2.71
C MET A 69 -11.40 8.00 -3.85
N ARG A 70 -12.66 7.55 -3.91
CA ARG A 70 -13.17 6.78 -5.05
C ARG A 70 -13.02 7.55 -6.35
N ASP A 71 -13.43 8.81 -6.35
CA ASP A 71 -13.40 9.65 -7.57
C ASP A 71 -11.96 9.94 -8.02
N ILE A 72 -11.02 10.07 -7.08
CA ILE A 72 -9.64 10.48 -7.37
C ILE A 72 -8.70 9.29 -7.56
N VAL A 73 -8.93 8.16 -6.89
CA VAL A 73 -8.06 6.97 -6.93
C VAL A 73 -8.67 5.85 -7.77
N GLU A 74 -9.89 5.43 -7.42
CA GLU A 74 -10.51 4.25 -8.05
C GLU A 74 -10.83 4.51 -9.51
N LEU A 75 -11.42 5.67 -9.82
CA LEU A 75 -11.84 5.99 -11.17
C LEU A 75 -10.68 6.04 -12.18
N PRO A 76 -9.52 6.69 -11.91
CA PRO A 76 -8.38 6.66 -12.82
C PRO A 76 -7.77 5.26 -13.01
N LEU A 77 -7.74 4.45 -11.95
CA LEU A 77 -7.18 3.09 -12.01
C LEU A 77 -8.07 2.13 -12.79
N ARG A 78 -9.40 2.26 -12.66
CA ARG A 78 -10.37 1.41 -13.37
C ARG A 78 -10.65 1.86 -14.80
N HIS A 79 -10.63 3.17 -15.04
CA HIS A 79 -11.06 3.79 -16.27
C HIS A 79 -10.06 4.82 -16.81
N PRO A 80 -8.78 4.46 -17.01
CA PRO A 80 -7.75 5.38 -17.49
C PRO A 80 -8.08 5.96 -18.88
N GLU A 81 -8.87 5.23 -19.68
CA GLU A 81 -9.33 5.66 -21.00
C GLU A 81 -10.20 6.92 -20.95
N LEU A 82 -10.95 7.14 -19.86
CA LEU A 82 -11.78 8.35 -19.71
C LEU A 82 -10.90 9.59 -19.58
N PHE A 83 -9.84 9.50 -18.79
CA PHE A 83 -8.90 10.61 -18.55
C PHE A 83 -8.13 10.96 -19.82
N THR A 84 -7.67 9.95 -20.57
CA THR A 84 -7.03 10.13 -21.87
C THR A 84 -7.95 10.82 -22.88
N ARG A 85 -9.22 10.42 -22.95
CA ARG A 85 -10.21 11.02 -23.88
C ARG A 85 -10.56 12.46 -23.51
N LEU A 86 -10.56 12.78 -22.23
CA LEU A 86 -10.85 14.14 -21.74
C LEU A 86 -9.63 15.06 -21.74
N GLY A 87 -8.42 14.52 -21.99
CA GLY A 87 -7.17 15.26 -21.89
C GLY A 87 -6.86 15.73 -20.47
N ILE A 88 -7.33 14.99 -19.46
CA ILE A 88 -7.13 15.29 -18.03
C ILE A 88 -6.05 14.35 -17.51
N GLU A 89 -5.04 14.91 -16.86
CA GLU A 89 -4.03 14.11 -16.17
C GLU A 89 -4.56 13.70 -14.77
N PRO A 90 -4.60 12.39 -14.45
CA PRO A 90 -4.98 11.93 -13.13
C PRO A 90 -3.92 12.30 -12.10
N HIS A 91 -4.34 12.43 -10.83
CA HIS A 91 -3.41 12.68 -9.74
C HIS A 91 -2.49 11.47 -9.52
N SER A 92 -1.17 11.72 -9.46
CA SER A 92 -0.16 10.67 -9.24
C SER A 92 0.07 10.37 -7.77
N GLY A 93 -0.20 11.34 -6.89
CA GLY A 93 0.07 11.20 -5.47
C GLY A 93 -0.93 11.94 -4.58
N ILE A 94 -1.29 11.27 -3.49
CA ILE A 94 -2.25 11.77 -2.50
C ILE A 94 -1.65 11.61 -1.11
N LEU A 95 -1.70 12.65 -0.30
CA LEU A 95 -1.24 12.65 1.08
C LEU A 95 -2.43 12.53 2.04
N LEU A 96 -2.47 11.45 2.81
CA LEU A 96 -3.41 11.25 3.91
C LEU A 96 -2.75 11.72 5.20
N TYR A 97 -3.38 12.64 5.91
CA TYR A 97 -2.82 13.11 7.17
C TYR A 97 -3.89 13.15 8.27
N GLY A 98 -3.46 13.11 9.52
CA GLY A 98 -4.34 13.18 10.67
C GLY A 98 -3.83 12.34 11.84
N PRO A 99 -4.52 12.32 12.98
CA PRO A 99 -4.10 11.62 14.18
C PRO A 99 -3.84 10.12 13.94
N PRO A 100 -2.98 9.49 14.75
CA PRO A 100 -2.77 8.05 14.67
C PRO A 100 -4.06 7.28 14.98
N GLY A 101 -4.22 6.10 14.37
CA GLY A 101 -5.39 5.23 14.62
C GLY A 101 -6.70 5.64 13.94
N CYS A 102 -6.74 6.72 13.15
CA CYS A 102 -7.96 7.17 12.45
C CYS A 102 -8.24 6.43 11.12
N GLY A 103 -7.53 5.35 10.80
CA GLY A 103 -7.89 4.49 9.67
C GLY A 103 -7.17 4.79 8.33
N LYS A 104 -6.11 5.62 8.29
CA LYS A 104 -5.36 5.94 7.06
C LYS A 104 -4.90 4.69 6.30
N THR A 105 -4.27 3.75 6.98
CA THR A 105 -3.80 2.48 6.41
C THR A 105 -4.96 1.57 5.98
N LEU A 106 -6.05 1.55 6.74
CA LEU A 106 -7.27 0.80 6.38
C LEU A 106 -7.87 1.35 5.07
N LEU A 107 -8.01 2.67 4.98
CA LEU A 107 -8.53 3.33 3.77
C LEU A 107 -7.70 2.99 2.53
N ALA A 108 -6.36 3.00 2.63
CA ALA A 108 -5.50 2.62 1.52
C ALA A 108 -5.69 1.15 1.09
N LYS A 109 -5.85 0.22 2.05
CA LYS A 109 -6.13 -1.20 1.79
C LYS A 109 -7.47 -1.40 1.08
N VAL A 110 -8.51 -0.70 1.54
CA VAL A 110 -9.84 -0.75 0.92
C VAL A 110 -9.79 -0.22 -0.51
N LEU A 111 -9.16 0.92 -0.73
CA LEU A 111 -9.01 1.49 -2.08
C LEU A 111 -8.31 0.52 -3.03
N ALA A 112 -7.23 -0.13 -2.60
CA ALA A 112 -6.52 -1.10 -3.43
C ALA A 112 -7.39 -2.33 -3.72
N SER A 113 -8.12 -2.84 -2.72
CA SER A 113 -9.02 -3.99 -2.88
C SER A 113 -10.17 -3.69 -3.83
N GLU A 114 -10.83 -2.55 -3.67
CA GLU A 114 -11.98 -2.13 -4.47
C GLU A 114 -11.57 -1.72 -5.89
N SER A 115 -10.38 -1.13 -6.07
CA SER A 115 -9.84 -0.79 -7.40
C SER A 115 -9.28 -2.00 -8.14
N GLU A 116 -9.25 -3.18 -7.54
CA GLU A 116 -8.58 -4.38 -8.06
C GLU A 116 -7.09 -4.15 -8.36
N ALA A 117 -6.50 -3.15 -7.72
CA ALA A 117 -5.11 -2.76 -7.89
C ALA A 117 -4.17 -3.60 -6.99
N ASN A 118 -2.95 -3.79 -7.47
CA ASN A 118 -1.90 -4.39 -6.65
C ASN A 118 -1.41 -3.37 -5.62
N MET A 119 -1.31 -3.78 -4.34
CA MET A 119 -0.86 -2.90 -3.27
C MET A 119 0.59 -3.19 -2.90
N PHE A 120 1.40 -2.14 -2.88
CA PHE A 120 2.79 -2.16 -2.43
C PHE A 120 2.91 -1.30 -1.19
N LEU A 121 3.33 -1.90 -0.08
CA LEU A 121 3.45 -1.21 1.20
C LEU A 121 4.91 -0.83 1.47
N ILE A 122 5.14 0.43 1.80
CA ILE A 122 6.41 0.96 2.32
C ILE A 122 6.15 1.49 3.72
N ASN A 123 6.77 0.88 4.72
CA ASN A 123 6.78 1.40 6.08
C ASN A 123 8.03 2.25 6.26
N GLY A 124 7.87 3.54 6.52
CA GLY A 124 8.96 4.51 6.60
C GLY A 124 10.05 4.13 7.58
N PRO A 125 9.76 3.95 8.87
CA PRO A 125 10.76 3.55 9.87
C PRO A 125 11.43 2.21 9.56
N GLU A 126 10.67 1.23 9.07
CA GLU A 126 11.21 -0.10 8.77
C GLU A 126 12.22 -0.07 7.64
N ILE A 127 11.91 0.62 6.54
CA ILE A 127 12.78 0.69 5.37
C ILE A 127 14.07 1.46 5.67
N MET A 128 14.00 2.49 6.52
CA MET A 128 15.17 3.25 6.95
C MET A 128 16.10 2.44 7.85
N ASN A 129 15.54 1.65 8.78
CA ASN A 129 16.33 0.85 9.72
C ASN A 129 16.90 -0.42 9.09
N LYS A 130 16.10 -1.14 8.29
CA LYS A 130 16.46 -2.46 7.75
C LYS A 130 17.42 -2.39 6.56
N TYR A 131 17.30 -1.33 5.77
CA TYR A 131 18.06 -1.15 4.52
C TYR A 131 18.98 0.07 4.57
N TYR A 132 19.62 0.32 5.73
CA TYR A 132 20.55 1.44 5.87
C TYR A 132 21.66 1.39 4.81
N GLY A 133 21.71 2.39 3.93
CA GLY A 133 22.62 2.45 2.78
C GLY A 133 22.08 1.82 1.47
N GLU A 134 20.97 1.06 1.52
CA GLU A 134 20.33 0.43 0.35
C GLU A 134 18.87 0.90 0.16
N THR A 135 18.41 1.81 1.02
CA THR A 135 17.02 2.30 1.05
C THR A 135 16.58 2.84 -0.30
N GLU A 136 17.43 3.62 -0.99
CA GLU A 136 17.11 4.19 -2.29
C GLU A 136 16.93 3.09 -3.37
N ALA A 137 17.76 2.05 -3.32
CA ALA A 137 17.65 0.92 -4.25
C ALA A 137 16.34 0.15 -4.03
N LYS A 138 15.96 -0.08 -2.76
CA LYS A 138 14.73 -0.79 -2.41
C LYS A 138 13.47 -0.02 -2.80
N ILE A 139 13.44 1.29 -2.55
CA ILE A 139 12.32 2.14 -3.00
C ILE A 139 12.21 2.10 -4.52
N ARG A 140 13.32 2.20 -5.26
CA ARG A 140 13.33 2.10 -6.72
C ARG A 140 12.80 0.76 -7.23
N GLU A 141 13.16 -0.34 -6.56
CA GLU A 141 12.67 -1.68 -6.88
C GLU A 141 11.15 -1.75 -6.72
N ILE A 142 10.60 -1.29 -5.58
CA ILE A 142 9.16 -1.28 -5.32
C ILE A 142 8.41 -0.45 -6.37
N PHE A 143 8.90 0.74 -6.72
CA PHE A 143 8.28 1.57 -7.76
C PHE A 143 8.32 0.90 -9.13
N LYS A 144 9.40 0.18 -9.45
CA LYS A 144 9.51 -0.60 -10.67
C LYS A 144 8.52 -1.75 -10.69
N GLU A 145 8.45 -2.55 -9.61
CA GLU A 145 7.49 -3.65 -9.47
C GLU A 145 6.05 -3.15 -9.58
N ALA A 146 5.72 -2.00 -8.99
CA ALA A 146 4.40 -1.40 -9.09
C ALA A 146 4.05 -1.01 -10.52
N LYS A 147 5.00 -0.47 -11.30
CA LYS A 147 4.81 -0.19 -12.73
C LYS A 147 4.61 -1.45 -13.55
N ASP A 148 5.42 -2.47 -13.31
CA ASP A 148 5.39 -3.73 -14.05
C ASP A 148 4.10 -4.54 -13.76
N ASN A 149 3.47 -4.29 -12.60
CA ASN A 149 2.22 -4.94 -12.16
C ASN A 149 1.04 -3.97 -12.09
N SER A 150 1.00 -2.95 -12.92
CA SER A 150 -0.12 -1.99 -12.95
C SER A 150 -1.45 -2.66 -13.38
N PRO A 151 -2.63 -2.21 -12.89
CA PRO A 151 -2.82 -1.06 -12.00
C PRO A 151 -2.35 -1.31 -10.56
N SER A 152 -1.72 -0.30 -9.95
CA SER A 152 -1.07 -0.46 -8.64
C SER A 152 -1.24 0.77 -7.75
N ILE A 153 -1.27 0.52 -6.44
CA ILE A 153 -1.19 1.56 -5.41
C ILE A 153 0.08 1.32 -4.60
N ILE A 154 0.93 2.33 -4.50
CA ILE A 154 2.07 2.35 -3.58
C ILE A 154 1.62 3.12 -2.33
N PHE A 155 1.54 2.45 -1.20
CA PHE A 155 1.21 3.09 0.07
C PHE A 155 2.46 3.26 0.92
N ILE A 156 2.77 4.52 1.26
CA ILE A 156 3.93 4.89 2.09
C ILE A 156 3.41 5.33 3.44
N ASP A 157 3.53 4.46 4.44
CA ASP A 157 3.15 4.78 5.81
C ASP A 157 4.29 5.53 6.53
N GLU A 158 3.92 6.47 7.39
CA GLU A 158 4.87 7.34 8.11
C GLU A 158 5.89 7.99 7.16
N ILE A 159 5.39 8.63 6.09
CA ILE A 159 6.24 9.21 5.04
C ILE A 159 7.20 10.28 5.59
N ASP A 160 6.85 10.95 6.67
CA ASP A 160 7.70 11.90 7.38
C ASP A 160 8.98 11.26 7.94
N ALA A 161 9.00 9.94 8.16
CA ALA A 161 10.21 9.22 8.56
C ALA A 161 11.24 9.04 7.43
N ILE A 162 10.78 8.95 6.16
CA ILE A 162 11.68 8.78 5.00
C ILE A 162 11.91 10.07 4.23
N ALA A 163 11.01 11.02 4.39
CA ALA A 163 11.07 12.30 3.69
C ALA A 163 10.81 13.48 4.64
N PRO A 164 11.64 13.64 5.68
CA PRO A 164 11.53 14.75 6.61
C PRO A 164 11.87 16.07 5.92
N LYS A 165 11.43 17.19 6.49
CA LYS A 165 11.88 18.52 6.08
C LYS A 165 13.40 18.59 6.11
N ARG A 166 13.98 19.34 5.18
CA ARG A 166 15.44 19.51 5.06
C ARG A 166 16.10 20.02 6.34
N GLU A 167 15.38 20.79 7.13
CA GLU A 167 15.84 21.34 8.41
C GLU A 167 15.87 20.26 9.51
N GLU A 168 15.06 19.23 9.40
CA GLU A 168 14.95 18.09 10.31
C GLU A 168 15.74 16.85 9.83
N ALA A 169 16.30 16.90 8.60
CA ALA A 169 17.10 15.80 8.04
C ALA A 169 18.50 15.76 8.68
N TYR A 170 18.72 14.76 9.52
CA TYR A 170 19.97 14.59 10.29
C TYR A 170 21.13 13.99 9.48
N GLY A 171 20.93 13.53 8.24
CA GLY A 171 21.97 12.84 7.48
C GLY A 171 21.86 12.95 5.96
N ASP A 172 22.96 12.60 5.28
CA ASP A 172 23.01 12.59 3.81
C ASP A 172 22.16 11.46 3.21
N VAL A 173 21.86 10.41 3.99
CA VAL A 173 21.02 9.29 3.55
C VAL A 173 19.59 9.75 3.34
N GLU A 174 19.01 10.48 4.30
CA GLU A 174 17.63 11.01 4.19
C GLU A 174 17.51 11.96 3.00
N LYS A 175 18.49 12.84 2.78
CA LYS A 175 18.48 13.75 1.62
C LYS A 175 18.49 12.98 0.29
N ARG A 176 19.25 11.88 0.21
CA ARG A 176 19.29 11.03 -1.00
C ARG A 176 17.97 10.28 -1.20
N VAL A 177 17.38 9.76 -0.14
CA VAL A 177 16.08 9.09 -0.18
C VAL A 177 14.99 10.05 -0.66
N VAL A 178 14.94 11.27 -0.12
CA VAL A 178 14.02 12.32 -0.58
C VAL A 178 14.24 12.64 -2.06
N ALA A 179 15.48 12.85 -2.49
CA ALA A 179 15.79 13.12 -3.90
C ALA A 179 15.38 11.95 -4.82
N GLN A 180 15.60 10.71 -4.38
CA GLN A 180 15.17 9.51 -5.10
C GLN A 180 13.65 9.43 -5.21
N LEU A 181 12.92 9.68 -4.10
CA LEU A 181 11.45 9.65 -4.08
C LEU A 181 10.87 10.72 -5.01
N LEU A 182 11.42 11.95 -4.98
CA LEU A 182 11.04 13.02 -5.90
C LEU A 182 11.20 12.60 -7.37
N ALA A 183 12.35 12.03 -7.73
CA ALA A 183 12.62 11.57 -9.10
C ALA A 183 11.69 10.42 -9.52
N LEU A 184 11.35 9.51 -8.58
CA LEU A 184 10.44 8.41 -8.86
C LEU A 184 9.01 8.89 -9.05
N MET A 185 8.53 9.84 -8.25
CA MET A 185 7.21 10.42 -8.40
C MET A 185 7.08 11.21 -9.71
N ASP A 186 8.07 12.04 -10.05
CA ASP A 186 8.10 12.77 -11.33
C ASP A 186 8.07 11.80 -12.54
N GLY A 187 8.61 10.60 -12.38
CA GLY A 187 8.58 9.56 -13.42
C GLY A 187 7.29 8.74 -13.48
N LEU A 188 6.27 9.01 -12.65
CA LEU A 188 4.97 8.32 -12.70
C LEU A 188 3.95 9.01 -13.62
N THR A 189 4.14 10.27 -13.93
CA THR A 189 3.18 11.15 -14.63
C THR A 189 2.75 10.65 -16.01
N ASP A 190 3.46 9.74 -16.64
CA ASP A 190 3.25 9.41 -18.05
C ASP A 190 2.11 8.41 -18.35
N ARG A 191 1.49 7.72 -17.37
CA ARG A 191 0.50 6.65 -17.69
C ARG A 191 -0.64 6.40 -16.71
N GLY A 192 -0.78 7.11 -15.57
CA GLY A 192 -1.98 7.03 -14.72
C GLY A 192 -2.32 5.68 -14.05
N ASN A 193 -1.51 4.64 -14.24
CA ASN A 193 -1.83 3.29 -13.75
C ASN A 193 -1.17 2.97 -12.39
N VAL A 194 -0.42 3.92 -11.82
CA VAL A 194 0.20 3.80 -10.50
C VAL A 194 -0.10 5.06 -9.70
N ILE A 195 -0.71 4.90 -8.55
CA ILE A 195 -1.02 6.00 -7.62
C ILE A 195 -0.21 5.80 -6.34
N VAL A 196 0.38 6.88 -5.83
CA VAL A 196 1.11 6.87 -4.56
C VAL A 196 0.24 7.48 -3.47
N LEU A 197 -0.01 6.74 -2.42
CA LEU A 197 -0.70 7.23 -1.22
C LEU A 197 0.35 7.38 -0.12
N GLY A 198 0.62 8.60 0.32
CA GLY A 198 1.44 8.87 1.51
C GLY A 198 0.56 9.00 2.74
N ALA A 199 0.98 8.47 3.88
CA ALA A 199 0.31 8.69 5.16
C ALA A 199 1.27 9.29 6.18
N THR A 200 0.79 10.25 6.96
CA THR A 200 1.54 10.87 8.05
C THR A 200 0.63 11.35 9.17
N ASN A 201 1.17 11.38 10.39
CA ASN A 201 0.52 12.05 11.51
C ASN A 201 1.00 13.52 11.64
N ARG A 202 2.05 13.90 10.90
CA ARG A 202 2.71 15.21 10.98
C ARG A 202 2.91 15.78 9.57
N PRO A 203 1.85 16.33 8.93
CA PRO A 203 1.94 16.84 7.55
C PRO A 203 2.98 17.96 7.42
N GLU A 204 3.19 18.73 8.47
CA GLU A 204 4.24 19.76 8.53
C GLU A 204 5.66 19.19 8.58
N GLY A 205 5.84 17.91 8.92
CA GLY A 205 7.13 17.22 8.96
C GLY A 205 7.61 16.74 7.58
N VAL A 206 6.71 16.64 6.60
CA VAL A 206 7.03 16.16 5.24
C VAL A 206 7.73 17.25 4.42
N ASP A 207 8.77 16.88 3.65
CA ASP A 207 9.49 17.83 2.77
C ASP A 207 8.50 18.53 1.81
N PRO A 208 8.46 19.89 1.81
CA PRO A 208 7.54 20.66 0.96
C PRO A 208 7.70 20.39 -0.53
N ALA A 209 8.85 19.88 -0.99
CA ALA A 209 9.05 19.53 -2.38
C ALA A 209 8.18 18.36 -2.83
N LEU A 210 7.82 17.46 -1.91
CA LEU A 210 6.89 16.36 -2.20
C LEU A 210 5.43 16.81 -2.32
N ARG A 211 5.07 17.95 -1.75
CA ARG A 211 3.71 18.51 -1.72
C ARG A 211 3.43 19.48 -2.88
N ARG A 212 4.25 19.41 -3.94
CA ARG A 212 4.09 20.24 -5.14
C ARG A 212 3.22 19.52 -6.19
N PRO A 213 2.60 20.27 -7.12
CA PRO A 213 1.86 19.69 -8.25
C PRO A 213 2.67 18.62 -8.99
N GLY A 214 2.00 17.52 -9.39
CA GLY A 214 2.61 16.36 -10.01
C GLY A 214 3.18 15.32 -9.04
N ARG A 215 3.09 15.57 -7.73
CA ARG A 215 3.53 14.67 -6.65
C ARG A 215 2.37 14.43 -5.69
N PHE A 216 2.52 14.72 -4.39
CA PHE A 216 1.37 14.74 -3.47
C PHE A 216 0.61 16.06 -3.63
N ASP A 217 -0.12 16.18 -4.72
CA ASP A 217 -0.85 17.41 -5.09
C ASP A 217 -2.27 17.45 -4.52
N ARG A 218 -2.69 16.39 -3.86
CA ARG A 218 -3.93 16.30 -3.09
C ARG A 218 -3.65 15.86 -1.67
N GLU A 219 -4.28 16.54 -0.74
CA GLU A 219 -4.16 16.27 0.68
C GLU A 219 -5.54 16.04 1.29
N PHE A 220 -5.68 14.96 2.05
CA PHE A 220 -6.91 14.60 2.75
C PHE A 220 -6.66 14.46 4.24
N GLU A 221 -7.42 15.21 5.00
CA GLU A 221 -7.43 15.10 6.45
C GLU A 221 -8.32 13.92 6.85
N ILE A 222 -7.74 12.97 7.57
CA ILE A 222 -8.46 11.87 8.20
C ILE A 222 -8.59 12.22 9.67
N SER A 223 -9.72 12.83 10.00
CA SER A 223 -9.97 13.33 11.35
C SER A 223 -10.44 12.24 12.31
N VAL A 224 -10.47 12.57 13.60
CA VAL A 224 -11.07 11.72 14.63
C VAL A 224 -12.57 11.56 14.34
N PRO A 225 -13.12 10.34 14.37
CA PRO A 225 -14.53 10.13 14.07
C PRO A 225 -15.44 10.85 15.07
N ASN A 226 -16.48 11.49 14.54
CA ASN A 226 -17.55 12.09 15.33
C ASN A 226 -18.43 11.00 15.97
N GLU A 227 -19.49 11.37 16.67
CA GLU A 227 -20.38 10.43 17.36
C GLU A 227 -20.98 9.39 16.40
N ASP A 228 -21.54 9.84 15.28
CA ASP A 228 -22.10 8.94 14.26
C ASP A 228 -21.03 8.01 13.67
N GLY A 229 -19.83 8.52 13.43
CA GLY A 229 -18.72 7.72 12.93
C GLY A 229 -18.26 6.67 13.95
N ARG A 230 -18.23 6.99 15.23
CA ARG A 230 -17.92 6.00 16.29
C ARG A 230 -18.98 4.92 16.35
N LEU A 231 -20.26 5.29 16.24
CA LEU A 231 -21.35 4.33 16.20
C LEU A 231 -21.22 3.39 14.98
N GLU A 232 -20.91 3.92 13.80
CA GLU A 232 -20.65 3.09 12.61
C GLU A 232 -19.50 2.10 12.84
N ILE A 233 -18.40 2.55 13.41
CA ILE A 233 -17.24 1.70 13.74
C ILE A 233 -17.65 0.59 14.71
N LEU A 234 -18.39 0.92 15.78
CA LEU A 234 -18.89 -0.06 16.72
C LEU A 234 -19.80 -1.10 16.07
N LEU A 235 -20.73 -0.67 15.23
CA LEU A 235 -21.63 -1.57 14.48
C LEU A 235 -20.88 -2.51 13.52
N ILE A 236 -19.80 -2.03 12.90
CA ILE A 236 -18.95 -2.86 12.03
C ILE A 236 -18.23 -3.92 12.88
N HIS A 237 -17.60 -3.53 13.96
CA HIS A 237 -16.80 -4.43 14.79
C HIS A 237 -17.63 -5.39 15.65
N THR A 238 -18.89 -5.06 15.96
CA THR A 238 -19.81 -5.96 16.67
C THR A 238 -20.64 -6.85 15.75
N ARG A 239 -20.49 -6.70 14.43
CA ARG A 239 -21.20 -7.53 13.44
C ARG A 239 -20.89 -9.02 13.68
N GLY A 240 -21.90 -9.79 14.03
CA GLY A 240 -21.77 -11.23 14.33
C GLY A 240 -21.27 -11.59 15.73
N MET A 241 -21.05 -10.60 16.61
CA MET A 241 -20.78 -10.86 18.01
C MET A 241 -22.11 -11.12 18.77
N PRO A 242 -22.14 -12.04 19.73
CA PRO A 242 -23.28 -12.18 20.65
C PRO A 242 -23.24 -11.01 21.63
N VAL A 243 -23.89 -9.92 21.27
CA VAL A 243 -24.04 -8.74 22.15
C VAL A 243 -25.25 -8.95 23.04
N SER A 244 -25.11 -8.69 24.34
CA SER A 244 -26.22 -8.80 25.33
C SER A 244 -27.24 -7.70 25.05
N ASP A 245 -28.52 -7.98 25.36
CA ASP A 245 -29.65 -7.07 25.09
C ASP A 245 -29.59 -5.76 25.92
N ASP A 246 -28.77 -5.71 26.96
CA ASP A 246 -28.57 -4.54 27.84
C ASP A 246 -27.45 -3.59 27.33
N VAL A 247 -26.76 -3.95 26.23
CA VAL A 247 -25.70 -3.12 25.65
C VAL A 247 -26.31 -2.12 24.64
N ASP A 248 -26.30 -0.85 25.04
CA ASP A 248 -26.58 0.26 24.09
C ASP A 248 -25.30 0.74 23.45
N LEU A 249 -25.24 0.70 22.13
CA LEU A 249 -24.09 1.16 21.35
C LEU A 249 -24.11 2.66 21.05
N LYS A 250 -25.18 3.37 21.45
CA LYS A 250 -25.30 4.82 21.29
C LYS A 250 -24.64 5.59 22.42
#